data_679ab6e62052fd223c5f0b2de431de61
#
_entry.id   679ab6e62052fd223c5f0b2de431de61
#
_cell.length_a   1.000
_cell.length_b   1.000
_cell.length_c   1.000
_cell.angle_alpha   90.00
_cell.angle_beta   90.00
_cell.angle_gamma   90.00
#
_symmetry.space_group_name_H-M   'P 1'
#
loop_
_entity.id
_entity.type
_entity.pdbx_description
1 polymer ?
#
loop_
_entity_poly.entity_id
_entity_poly.type
_entity_poly.pdbx_seq_one_letter_code
_entity_poly.pdbx_strand_id
1 'polypeptide(L)'
;MRLLLCIAVLLATFNVLAQPARTVDIPTRPGVTQRFLIITPEKSRAAVILFAGGDGGVTLHADGRIPKLAGNFLVRSRQLFADQGLTTVVIDAPSDKQSPPYLSGSRQTPEHVADVKAVIAWLREQAQIPVWLVGTSRGTQSAGFIATQLPPADGGPDGIVLTASVVRDSRSRAVPEMALERVRIPVLVAHHRQDNCRVCLFSDVPLLMDRLTATPRKELMAFDGGISVGNPCEARAYHGFNGIEREVIERIAGWITTP
;
A
#
# COMPACT_ATOMS: atom_id res chain seq x y z
N MET A 1 -2.96 -62.03 -25.99
CA MET A 1 -2.24 -60.85 -26.43
C MET A 1 -2.96 -59.63 -25.91
N ARG A 2 -2.53 -59.07 -24.79
CA ARG A 2 -3.16 -57.88 -24.12
C ARG A 2 -2.45 -56.63 -24.56
N LEU A 3 -3.18 -55.76 -25.27
CA LEU A 3 -2.68 -54.44 -25.70
C LEU A 3 -2.75 -53.48 -24.50
N LEU A 4 -1.59 -53.02 -23.99
CA LEU A 4 -1.48 -51.95 -23.02
C LEU A 4 -1.55 -50.61 -23.75
N LEU A 5 -2.64 -49.87 -23.56
CA LEU A 5 -2.81 -48.51 -24.06
C LEU A 5 -2.16 -47.54 -23.05
N CYS A 6 -0.97 -47.02 -23.39
CA CYS A 6 -0.34 -45.94 -22.64
C CYS A 6 -1.02 -44.60 -22.99
N ILE A 7 -1.81 -44.03 -22.06
CA ILE A 7 -2.33 -42.68 -22.17
C ILE A 7 -1.24 -41.73 -21.69
N ALA A 8 -0.63 -40.99 -22.60
CA ALA A 8 0.27 -39.88 -22.28
C ALA A 8 -0.57 -38.67 -21.89
N VAL A 9 -0.54 -38.32 -20.58
CA VAL A 9 -1.12 -37.07 -20.07
C VAL A 9 -0.16 -35.95 -20.39
N LEU A 10 -0.48 -35.11 -21.39
CA LEU A 10 0.21 -33.85 -21.63
C LEU A 10 -0.16 -32.87 -20.52
N LEU A 11 0.74 -32.63 -19.58
CA LEU A 11 0.68 -31.53 -18.64
C LEU A 11 1.01 -30.24 -19.39
N ALA A 12 -0.03 -29.51 -19.81
CA ALA A 12 0.11 -28.16 -20.32
C ALA A 12 0.52 -27.23 -19.16
N THR A 13 1.79 -26.85 -19.11
CA THR A 13 2.27 -25.79 -18.22
C THR A 13 1.74 -24.46 -18.76
N PHE A 14 0.68 -23.94 -18.17
CA PHE A 14 0.26 -22.57 -18.41
C PHE A 14 1.32 -21.64 -17.83
N ASN A 15 2.16 -21.05 -18.67
CA ASN A 15 2.96 -19.90 -18.30
C ASN A 15 2.00 -18.73 -18.05
N VAL A 16 1.69 -18.46 -16.79
CA VAL A 16 1.01 -17.22 -16.39
C VAL A 16 1.99 -16.08 -16.66
N LEU A 17 1.86 -15.45 -17.80
CA LEU A 17 2.60 -14.22 -18.11
C LEU A 17 1.99 -13.13 -17.25
N ALA A 18 2.70 -12.74 -16.18
CA ALA A 18 2.37 -11.52 -15.44
C ALA A 18 2.27 -10.36 -16.44
N GLN A 19 1.17 -9.61 -16.41
CA GLN A 19 1.05 -8.44 -17.28
C GLN A 19 2.17 -7.45 -16.96
N PRO A 20 2.86 -6.90 -17.97
CA PRO A 20 3.96 -5.98 -17.74
C PRO A 20 3.45 -4.76 -16.98
N ALA A 21 4.24 -4.31 -16.00
CA ALA A 21 3.97 -3.07 -15.31
C ALA A 21 3.91 -1.91 -16.31
N ARG A 22 2.91 -1.05 -16.21
CA ARG A 22 2.76 0.15 -17.07
C ARG A 22 2.62 1.40 -16.23
N THR A 23 3.11 2.51 -16.74
CA THR A 23 2.92 3.83 -16.15
C THR A 23 1.65 4.47 -16.70
N VAL A 24 0.90 5.15 -15.84
CA VAL A 24 -0.34 5.84 -16.17
C VAL A 24 -0.28 7.24 -15.60
N ASP A 25 -0.73 8.22 -16.38
CA ASP A 25 -0.95 9.61 -15.96
C ASP A 25 -2.43 9.94 -16.09
N ILE A 26 -3.05 10.45 -15.03
CA ILE A 26 -4.45 10.90 -15.06
C ILE A 26 -4.56 12.34 -14.55
N PRO A 27 -5.46 13.15 -15.09
CA PRO A 27 -5.78 14.46 -14.52
C PRO A 27 -6.51 14.28 -13.18
N THR A 28 -6.19 15.10 -12.19
CA THR A 28 -6.81 15.01 -10.85
C THR A 28 -7.37 16.34 -10.36
N ARG A 29 -6.65 17.41 -10.56
CA ARG A 29 -7.03 18.80 -10.23
C ARG A 29 -6.71 19.72 -11.43
N PRO A 30 -7.25 20.92 -11.53
CA PRO A 30 -6.92 21.85 -12.60
C PRO A 30 -5.39 22.00 -12.75
N GLY A 31 -4.85 21.63 -13.92
CA GLY A 31 -3.43 21.70 -14.24
C GLY A 31 -2.54 20.67 -13.53
N VAL A 32 -3.11 19.71 -12.79
CA VAL A 32 -2.36 18.69 -12.05
C VAL A 32 -2.68 17.30 -12.56
N THR A 33 -1.65 16.48 -12.74
CA THR A 33 -1.74 15.06 -13.08
C THR A 33 -1.16 14.21 -11.98
N GLN A 34 -1.72 13.02 -11.80
CA GLN A 34 -1.20 11.99 -10.91
C GLN A 34 -0.62 10.86 -11.72
N ARG A 35 0.67 10.60 -11.53
CA ARG A 35 1.37 9.47 -12.12
C ARG A 35 1.39 8.29 -11.16
N PHE A 36 1.21 7.09 -11.70
CA PHE A 36 1.36 5.83 -10.96
C PHE A 36 1.80 4.68 -11.87
N LEU A 37 2.52 3.73 -11.28
CA LEU A 37 2.81 2.43 -11.88
C LEU A 37 1.69 1.47 -11.54
N ILE A 38 1.19 0.70 -12.51
CA ILE A 38 0.18 -0.33 -12.27
C ILE A 38 0.64 -1.69 -12.78
N ILE A 39 0.40 -2.72 -11.98
CA ILE A 39 0.57 -4.15 -12.32
C ILE A 39 -0.80 -4.79 -12.14
N THR A 40 -1.34 -5.37 -13.21
CA THR A 40 -2.66 -5.99 -13.20
C THR A 40 -2.49 -7.49 -13.40
N PRO A 41 -2.80 -8.36 -12.43
CA PRO A 41 -2.82 -9.79 -12.60
C PRO A 41 -4.01 -10.22 -13.50
N GLU A 42 -3.94 -11.41 -14.09
CA GLU A 42 -5.00 -11.93 -14.94
C GLU A 42 -6.37 -11.97 -14.26
N LYS A 43 -6.39 -12.34 -12.98
CA LYS A 43 -7.58 -12.33 -12.13
C LYS A 43 -7.31 -11.49 -10.90
N SER A 44 -7.91 -10.31 -10.85
CA SER A 44 -7.76 -9.41 -9.71
C SER A 44 -8.99 -9.49 -8.80
N ARG A 45 -8.73 -9.67 -7.49
CA ARG A 45 -9.78 -9.72 -6.45
C ARG A 45 -9.99 -8.39 -5.76
N ALA A 46 -8.99 -7.54 -5.73
CA ALA A 46 -9.00 -6.18 -5.21
C ALA A 46 -7.86 -5.38 -5.83
N ALA A 47 -7.91 -4.07 -5.72
CA ALA A 47 -6.81 -3.17 -6.05
C ALA A 47 -6.18 -2.61 -4.77
N VAL A 48 -4.86 -2.41 -4.77
CA VAL A 48 -4.11 -1.76 -3.69
C VAL A 48 -3.35 -0.55 -4.22
N ILE A 49 -3.53 0.61 -3.59
CA ILE A 49 -2.75 1.82 -3.86
C ILE A 49 -1.68 1.92 -2.78
N LEU A 50 -0.41 1.81 -3.17
CA LEU A 50 0.74 1.74 -2.29
C LEU A 50 1.36 3.14 -2.10
N PHE A 51 1.36 3.63 -0.85
CA PHE A 51 1.97 4.89 -0.45
C PHE A 51 3.34 4.63 0.19
N ALA A 52 4.40 5.00 -0.52
CA ALA A 52 5.76 4.93 0.00
C ALA A 52 5.94 5.79 1.25
N GLY A 53 6.83 5.36 2.15
CA GLY A 53 7.30 6.15 3.28
C GLY A 53 8.16 7.35 2.87
N GLY A 54 8.93 7.91 3.82
CA GLY A 54 9.77 9.07 3.56
C GLY A 54 8.97 10.27 3.05
N ASP A 55 9.50 10.99 2.09
CA ASP A 55 8.84 12.14 1.46
C ASP A 55 7.81 11.75 0.39
N GLY A 56 7.71 10.46 0.02
CA GLY A 56 6.68 9.93 -0.88
C GLY A 56 6.91 10.15 -2.37
N GLY A 57 7.92 10.91 -2.77
CA GLY A 57 8.29 11.04 -4.17
C GLY A 57 9.10 9.83 -4.63
N VAL A 58 8.53 8.97 -5.47
CA VAL A 58 9.23 7.82 -6.04
C VAL A 58 9.92 8.16 -7.36
N THR A 59 9.63 9.33 -7.93
CA THR A 59 10.16 9.85 -9.19
C THR A 59 9.97 8.84 -10.33
N LEU A 60 8.73 8.39 -10.49
CA LEU A 60 8.36 7.38 -11.47
C LEU A 60 8.55 7.89 -12.91
N HIS A 61 9.39 7.22 -13.68
CA HIS A 61 9.60 7.49 -15.10
C HIS A 61 8.48 6.90 -15.96
N ALA A 62 8.31 7.45 -17.16
CA ALA A 62 7.31 6.97 -18.12
C ALA A 62 7.54 5.50 -18.55
N ASP A 63 8.77 5.04 -18.51
CA ASP A 63 9.17 3.65 -18.79
C ASP A 63 8.98 2.69 -17.60
N GLY A 64 8.45 3.18 -16.47
CA GLY A 64 8.19 2.38 -15.27
C GLY A 64 9.37 2.28 -14.30
N ARG A 65 10.52 2.90 -14.59
CA ARG A 65 11.65 2.94 -13.65
C ARG A 65 11.32 3.80 -12.45
N ILE A 66 11.72 3.31 -11.27
CA ILE A 66 11.57 4.01 -9.97
C ILE A 66 12.97 4.22 -9.38
N PRO A 67 13.66 5.34 -9.67
CA PRO A 67 15.02 5.57 -9.17
C PRO A 67 15.05 5.93 -7.69
N LYS A 68 14.03 6.63 -7.19
CA LYS A 68 13.96 7.07 -5.79
C LYS A 68 13.02 6.15 -5.00
N LEU A 69 13.39 5.88 -3.74
CA LEU A 69 12.63 4.98 -2.85
C LEU A 69 12.43 3.55 -3.38
N ALA A 70 13.21 3.10 -4.38
CA ALA A 70 13.13 1.73 -4.92
C ALA A 70 13.30 0.66 -3.85
N GLY A 71 14.07 0.93 -2.80
CA GLY A 71 14.25 0.06 -1.63
C GLY A 71 13.14 0.16 -0.58
N ASN A 72 12.20 1.10 -0.69
CA ASN A 72 11.07 1.18 0.25
C ASN A 72 10.26 -0.12 0.26
N PHE A 73 9.79 -0.55 1.43
CA PHE A 73 9.09 -1.84 1.61
C PHE A 73 7.98 -2.07 0.58
N LEU A 74 7.02 -1.16 0.45
CA LEU A 74 5.91 -1.33 -0.49
C LEU A 74 6.36 -1.26 -1.95
N VAL A 75 7.33 -0.38 -2.26
CA VAL A 75 7.83 -0.20 -3.63
C VAL A 75 8.56 -1.45 -4.13
N ARG A 76 9.47 -2.02 -3.30
CA ARG A 76 10.21 -3.24 -3.68
C ARG A 76 9.33 -4.49 -3.68
N SER A 77 8.27 -4.50 -2.85
CA SER A 77 7.35 -5.64 -2.72
C SER A 77 6.14 -5.56 -3.65
N ARG A 78 6.05 -4.56 -4.54
CA ARG A 78 4.86 -4.34 -5.39
C ARG A 78 4.47 -5.56 -6.23
N GLN A 79 5.47 -6.32 -6.74
CA GLN A 79 5.20 -7.54 -7.51
C GLN A 79 4.58 -8.63 -6.63
N LEU A 80 5.00 -8.75 -5.37
CA LEU A 80 4.45 -9.74 -4.45
C LEU A 80 2.93 -9.54 -4.21
N PHE A 81 2.44 -8.29 -4.18
CA PHE A 81 0.99 -8.03 -4.13
C PHE A 81 0.29 -8.51 -5.40
N ALA A 82 0.87 -8.26 -6.58
CA ALA A 82 0.31 -8.72 -7.85
C ALA A 82 0.31 -10.26 -7.94
N ASP A 83 1.35 -10.93 -7.44
CA ASP A 83 1.46 -12.39 -7.37
C ASP A 83 0.35 -12.99 -6.46
N GLN A 84 -0.19 -12.22 -5.51
CA GLN A 84 -1.33 -12.58 -4.67
C GLN A 84 -2.70 -12.26 -5.31
N GLY A 85 -2.73 -11.89 -6.59
CA GLY A 85 -3.98 -11.56 -7.31
C GLY A 85 -4.57 -10.21 -6.93
N LEU A 86 -3.73 -9.22 -6.61
CA LEU A 86 -4.15 -7.85 -6.35
C LEU A 86 -3.65 -6.92 -7.46
N THR A 87 -4.55 -6.15 -8.09
CA THR A 87 -4.10 -5.03 -8.93
C THR A 87 -3.30 -4.07 -8.07
N THR A 88 -2.04 -3.87 -8.40
CA THR A 88 -1.08 -3.16 -7.55
C THR A 88 -0.69 -1.84 -8.19
N VAL A 89 -0.91 -0.75 -7.48
CA VAL A 89 -0.59 0.61 -7.90
C VAL A 89 0.47 1.19 -6.98
N VAL A 90 1.61 1.61 -7.53
CA VAL A 90 2.60 2.44 -6.82
C VAL A 90 2.35 3.88 -7.24
N ILE A 91 1.82 4.68 -6.32
CA ILE A 91 1.51 6.08 -6.58
C ILE A 91 2.75 6.96 -6.36
N ASP A 92 3.00 7.91 -7.26
CA ASP A 92 4.03 8.95 -7.10
C ASP A 92 3.46 10.21 -6.42
N ALA A 93 4.28 11.19 -6.18
CA ALA A 93 3.81 12.54 -5.90
C ALA A 93 3.11 13.13 -7.15
N PRO A 94 2.08 13.98 -7.01
CA PRO A 94 1.42 14.61 -8.15
C PRO A 94 2.35 15.58 -8.87
N SER A 95 2.00 15.99 -10.10
CA SER A 95 2.87 16.77 -10.98
C SER A 95 3.31 18.11 -10.41
N ASP A 96 2.52 18.71 -9.52
CA ASP A 96 2.86 19.95 -8.80
C ASP A 96 3.76 19.73 -7.56
N LYS A 97 4.15 18.47 -7.27
CA LYS A 97 4.99 18.05 -6.13
C LYS A 97 6.16 17.15 -6.55
N GLN A 98 6.68 17.30 -7.78
CA GLN A 98 7.75 16.46 -8.33
C GLN A 98 9.17 16.87 -7.93
N SER A 99 9.31 17.79 -6.96
CA SER A 99 10.59 18.22 -6.38
C SER A 99 10.51 18.21 -4.85
N PRO A 100 11.65 18.13 -4.13
CA PRO A 100 11.64 18.25 -2.67
C PRO A 100 10.87 19.50 -2.20
N PRO A 101 10.02 19.39 -1.17
CA PRO A 101 9.89 18.27 -0.26
C PRO A 101 8.87 17.18 -0.67
N TYR A 102 8.47 17.07 -1.92
CA TYR A 102 7.49 16.13 -2.45
C TYR A 102 6.18 16.15 -1.64
N LEU A 103 5.76 15.01 -1.04
CA LEU A 103 4.56 14.91 -0.19
C LEU A 103 4.82 15.25 1.28
N SER A 104 6.05 15.59 1.70
CA SER A 104 6.29 16.06 3.06
C SER A 104 5.52 17.36 3.30
N GLY A 105 4.64 17.33 4.32
CA GLY A 105 3.73 18.46 4.64
C GLY A 105 2.43 18.50 3.84
N SER A 106 2.24 17.69 2.78
CA SER A 106 1.02 17.68 1.97
C SER A 106 0.21 16.38 2.02
N ARG A 107 0.69 15.33 2.73
CA ARG A 107 -0.05 14.06 2.86
C ARG A 107 -1.42 14.17 3.52
N GLN A 108 -1.64 15.24 4.28
CA GLN A 108 -2.85 15.48 5.06
C GLN A 108 -3.55 16.77 4.62
N THR A 109 -3.70 16.95 3.31
CA THR A 109 -4.37 18.10 2.71
C THR A 109 -5.53 17.66 1.82
N PRO A 110 -6.54 18.54 1.60
CA PRO A 110 -7.64 18.25 0.68
C PRO A 110 -7.19 17.92 -0.74
N GLU A 111 -6.09 18.55 -1.21
CA GLU A 111 -5.53 18.32 -2.54
C GLU A 111 -5.06 16.88 -2.68
N HIS A 112 -4.36 16.34 -1.67
CA HIS A 112 -3.92 14.94 -1.68
C HIS A 112 -5.11 13.97 -1.65
N VAL A 113 -6.18 14.29 -0.91
CA VAL A 113 -7.44 13.52 -0.93
C VAL A 113 -8.05 13.53 -2.33
N ALA A 114 -8.10 14.70 -3.00
CA ALA A 114 -8.66 14.83 -4.35
C ALA A 114 -7.85 14.02 -5.38
N ASP A 115 -6.53 14.07 -5.31
CA ASP A 115 -5.65 13.32 -6.20
C ASP A 115 -5.88 11.80 -6.06
N VAL A 116 -5.91 11.30 -4.82
CA VAL A 116 -6.11 9.86 -4.58
C VAL A 116 -7.55 9.43 -4.90
N LYS A 117 -8.56 10.27 -4.65
CA LYS A 117 -9.95 10.02 -5.07
C LYS A 117 -10.05 9.80 -6.58
N ALA A 118 -9.34 10.58 -7.38
CA ALA A 118 -9.31 10.41 -8.83
C ALA A 118 -8.67 9.06 -9.23
N VAL A 119 -7.60 8.63 -8.54
CA VAL A 119 -6.99 7.31 -8.79
C VAL A 119 -7.96 6.17 -8.42
N ILE A 120 -8.67 6.28 -7.29
CA ILE A 120 -9.68 5.30 -6.87
C ILE A 120 -10.80 5.22 -7.94
N ALA A 121 -11.31 6.36 -8.39
CA ALA A 121 -12.34 6.42 -9.41
C ALA A 121 -11.87 5.77 -10.71
N TRP A 122 -10.67 6.12 -11.18
CA TRP A 122 -10.06 5.52 -12.35
C TRP A 122 -9.94 4.00 -12.24
N LEU A 123 -9.48 3.47 -11.09
CA LEU A 123 -9.37 2.03 -10.86
C LEU A 123 -10.72 1.32 -10.93
N ARG A 124 -11.77 1.93 -10.34
CA ARG A 124 -13.14 1.39 -10.40
C ARG A 124 -13.75 1.40 -11.79
N GLU A 125 -13.36 2.35 -12.63
CA GLU A 125 -13.74 2.36 -14.06
C GLU A 125 -13.06 1.22 -14.86
N GLN A 126 -11.81 0.85 -14.49
CA GLN A 126 -11.10 -0.25 -15.15
C GLN A 126 -11.65 -1.63 -14.72
N ALA A 127 -12.03 -1.77 -13.45
CA ALA A 127 -12.55 -3.02 -12.90
C ALA A 127 -13.40 -2.70 -11.66
N GLN A 128 -14.58 -3.33 -11.54
CA GLN A 128 -15.47 -3.17 -10.40
C GLN A 128 -15.03 -4.06 -9.22
N ILE A 129 -13.86 -3.78 -8.69
CA ILE A 129 -13.24 -4.50 -7.56
C ILE A 129 -12.99 -3.54 -6.40
N PRO A 130 -12.94 -4.03 -5.13
CA PRO A 130 -12.61 -3.21 -3.98
C PRO A 130 -11.25 -2.54 -4.13
N VAL A 131 -11.12 -1.28 -3.69
CA VAL A 131 -9.88 -0.50 -3.73
C VAL A 131 -9.41 -0.21 -2.31
N TRP A 132 -8.21 -0.66 -1.98
CA TRP A 132 -7.58 -0.51 -0.68
C TRP A 132 -6.41 0.47 -0.74
N LEU A 133 -6.21 1.23 0.35
CA LEU A 133 -5.02 2.06 0.52
C LEU A 133 -4.03 1.34 1.43
N VAL A 134 -2.79 1.20 1.01
CA VAL A 134 -1.72 0.57 1.79
C VAL A 134 -0.60 1.58 1.99
N GLY A 135 -0.38 2.00 3.23
CA GLY A 135 0.69 2.92 3.57
C GLY A 135 1.79 2.26 4.38
N THR A 136 3.05 2.67 4.19
CA THR A 136 4.16 2.30 5.07
C THR A 136 4.83 3.52 5.66
N SER A 137 5.20 3.48 6.96
CA SER A 137 5.87 4.60 7.62
C SER A 137 5.06 5.89 7.40
N ARG A 138 5.68 6.97 6.91
CA ARG A 138 4.96 8.20 6.56
C ARG A 138 3.85 8.03 5.50
N GLY A 139 3.87 6.96 4.71
CA GLY A 139 2.76 6.61 3.82
C GLY A 139 1.47 6.27 4.56
N THR A 140 1.54 5.84 5.82
CA THR A 140 0.36 5.60 6.68
C THR A 140 -0.39 6.90 7.00
N GLN A 141 0.30 8.03 6.99
CA GLN A 141 -0.33 9.34 7.16
C GLN A 141 -1.21 9.70 5.95
N SER A 142 -0.82 9.29 4.72
CA SER A 142 -1.68 9.41 3.54
C SER A 142 -2.91 8.51 3.67
N ALA A 143 -2.72 7.21 3.83
CA ALA A 143 -3.81 6.23 3.88
C ALA A 143 -4.80 6.52 5.03
N GLY A 144 -4.27 6.79 6.24
CA GLY A 144 -5.09 7.12 7.41
C GLY A 144 -5.88 8.41 7.24
N PHE A 145 -5.23 9.49 6.79
CA PHE A 145 -5.91 10.77 6.60
C PHE A 145 -7.02 10.67 5.55
N ILE A 146 -6.74 10.08 4.39
CA ILE A 146 -7.74 9.92 3.33
C ILE A 146 -8.95 9.14 3.84
N ALA A 147 -8.74 8.05 4.59
CA ALA A 147 -9.83 7.27 5.16
C ALA A 147 -10.70 8.06 6.15
N THR A 148 -10.14 9.06 6.85
CA THR A 148 -10.91 9.95 7.74
C THR A 148 -11.70 11.01 7.00
N GLN A 149 -11.34 11.35 5.76
CA GLN A 149 -11.93 12.44 4.97
C GLN A 149 -12.90 11.94 3.89
N LEU A 150 -12.70 10.72 3.41
CA LEU A 150 -13.37 10.20 2.22
C LEU A 150 -13.98 8.83 2.49
N PRO A 151 -15.25 8.77 2.92
CA PRO A 151 -15.97 7.49 3.09
C PRO A 151 -16.27 6.83 1.74
N PRO A 152 -16.55 5.51 1.69
CA PRO A 152 -16.87 4.80 0.45
C PRO A 152 -18.02 5.41 -0.35
N ALA A 153 -19.06 5.93 0.32
CA ALA A 153 -20.21 6.58 -0.32
C ALA A 153 -19.80 7.81 -1.15
N ASP A 154 -18.71 8.49 -0.77
CA ASP A 154 -18.18 9.66 -1.47
C ASP A 154 -17.04 9.29 -2.45
N GLY A 155 -16.86 8.00 -2.75
CA GLY A 155 -15.84 7.49 -3.66
C GLY A 155 -14.51 7.17 -2.95
N GLY A 156 -14.53 6.99 -1.63
CA GLY A 156 -13.36 6.61 -0.84
C GLY A 156 -12.99 5.12 -0.95
N PRO A 157 -11.92 4.71 -0.23
CA PRO A 157 -11.45 3.33 -0.25
C PRO A 157 -12.40 2.36 0.46
N ASP A 158 -12.31 1.09 0.10
CA ASP A 158 -13.07 0.01 0.73
C ASP A 158 -12.37 -0.56 1.98
N GLY A 159 -11.11 -0.23 2.19
CA GLY A 159 -10.33 -0.57 3.38
C GLY A 159 -8.93 0.06 3.35
N ILE A 160 -8.24 -0.01 4.47
CA ILE A 160 -6.85 0.46 4.58
C ILE A 160 -5.95 -0.55 5.29
N VAL A 161 -4.68 -0.54 4.90
CA VAL A 161 -3.60 -1.27 5.57
C VAL A 161 -2.51 -0.27 5.97
N LEU A 162 -2.16 -0.28 7.24
CA LEU A 162 -1.18 0.62 7.83
C LEU A 162 0.03 -0.21 8.28
N THR A 163 1.15 -0.13 7.54
CA THR A 163 2.36 -0.91 7.84
C THR A 163 3.44 -0.02 8.47
N ALA A 164 4.11 -0.49 9.51
CA ALA A 164 5.13 0.27 10.23
C ALA A 164 4.69 1.72 10.48
N SER A 165 3.53 1.88 11.13
CA SER A 165 2.77 3.13 11.20
C SER A 165 3.49 4.22 11.96
N VAL A 166 3.35 5.47 11.52
CA VAL A 166 3.76 6.65 12.29
C VAL A 166 2.77 6.84 13.44
N VAL A 167 3.18 6.41 14.63
CA VAL A 167 2.37 6.44 15.87
C VAL A 167 2.71 7.64 16.77
N ARG A 168 3.87 8.24 16.60
CA ARG A 168 4.29 9.51 17.25
C ARG A 168 5.11 10.32 16.26
N ASP A 169 4.84 11.62 16.16
CA ASP A 169 5.68 12.52 15.36
C ASP A 169 5.57 13.96 15.87
N SER A 170 6.68 14.63 16.08
CA SER A 170 6.72 16.04 16.48
C SER A 170 6.69 17.02 15.30
N ARG A 171 6.81 16.53 14.06
CA ARG A 171 6.91 17.35 12.85
C ARG A 171 5.64 17.33 11.99
N SER A 172 4.77 16.35 12.21
CA SER A 172 3.51 16.24 11.50
C SER A 172 2.53 15.42 12.34
N ARG A 173 1.23 15.54 12.08
CA ARG A 173 0.21 14.79 12.81
C ARG A 173 0.43 13.29 12.63
N ALA A 174 0.65 12.56 13.73
CA ALA A 174 0.74 11.10 13.74
C ALA A 174 -0.63 10.47 13.44
N VAL A 175 -0.63 9.21 13.01
CA VAL A 175 -1.88 8.52 12.65
C VAL A 175 -2.88 8.46 13.82
N PRO A 176 -2.50 8.14 15.07
CA PRO A 176 -3.42 8.15 16.21
C PRO A 176 -4.04 9.51 16.55
N GLU A 177 -3.43 10.62 16.08
CA GLU A 177 -3.91 11.99 16.30
C GLU A 177 -4.96 12.43 15.26
N MET A 178 -5.22 11.60 14.26
CA MET A 178 -6.27 11.84 13.25
C MET A 178 -7.66 11.48 13.82
N ALA A 179 -8.70 11.88 13.12
CA ALA A 179 -10.09 11.58 13.48
C ALA A 179 -10.46 10.11 13.13
N LEU A 180 -9.71 9.14 13.67
CA LEU A 180 -9.85 7.71 13.35
C LEU A 180 -11.20 7.13 13.76
N GLU A 181 -11.91 7.76 14.69
CA GLU A 181 -13.30 7.43 15.06
C GLU A 181 -14.29 7.64 13.91
N ARG A 182 -13.89 8.31 12.82
CA ARG A 182 -14.69 8.46 11.59
C ARG A 182 -14.50 7.33 10.59
N VAL A 183 -13.45 6.50 10.76
CA VAL A 183 -13.13 5.41 9.83
C VAL A 183 -14.12 4.27 10.02
N ARG A 184 -14.97 4.03 9.01
CA ARG A 184 -16.02 3.00 8.99
C ARG A 184 -15.77 1.91 7.96
N ILE A 185 -14.52 1.70 7.61
CA ILE A 185 -14.04 0.67 6.70
C ILE A 185 -13.07 -0.27 7.43
N PRO A 186 -12.84 -1.49 6.94
CA PRO A 186 -11.84 -2.40 7.51
C PRO A 186 -10.45 -1.77 7.59
N VAL A 187 -9.75 -2.00 8.72
CA VAL A 187 -8.39 -1.52 8.96
C VAL A 187 -7.49 -2.65 9.43
N LEU A 188 -6.42 -2.92 8.68
CA LEU A 188 -5.34 -3.78 9.12
C LEU A 188 -4.14 -2.91 9.54
N VAL A 189 -3.62 -3.14 10.73
CA VAL A 189 -2.33 -2.60 11.18
C VAL A 189 -1.31 -3.74 11.16
N ALA A 190 -0.28 -3.62 10.32
CA ALA A 190 0.79 -4.61 10.20
C ALA A 190 2.10 -4.01 10.72
N HIS A 191 2.71 -4.61 11.74
CA HIS A 191 3.88 -4.03 12.40
C HIS A 191 4.89 -5.10 12.82
N HIS A 192 6.18 -4.79 12.70
CA HIS A 192 7.23 -5.65 13.22
C HIS A 192 7.42 -5.41 14.72
N ARG A 193 7.48 -6.47 15.55
CA ARG A 193 7.61 -6.34 17.01
C ARG A 193 8.88 -5.63 17.45
N GLN A 194 9.93 -5.74 16.65
CA GLN A 194 11.23 -5.12 16.90
C GLN A 194 11.44 -3.83 16.09
N ASP A 195 10.38 -3.20 15.58
CA ASP A 195 10.49 -1.88 14.94
C ASP A 195 10.90 -0.85 16.00
N ASN A 196 12.15 -0.40 15.91
CA ASN A 196 12.76 0.59 16.78
C ASN A 196 12.85 1.98 16.12
N CYS A 197 12.14 2.21 15.03
CA CYS A 197 12.03 3.56 14.47
C CYS A 197 11.29 4.47 15.45
N ARG A 198 11.94 5.53 15.90
CA ARG A 198 11.45 6.42 16.97
C ARG A 198 10.07 7.02 16.77
N VAL A 199 9.58 7.06 15.54
CA VAL A 199 8.23 7.55 15.21
C VAL A 199 7.24 6.41 14.93
N CYS A 200 7.70 5.15 14.92
CA CYS A 200 6.96 3.95 14.58
C CYS A 200 7.19 2.80 15.57
N LEU A 201 7.43 3.11 16.84
CA LEU A 201 7.70 2.07 17.85
C LEU A 201 6.52 1.10 17.97
N PHE A 202 6.82 -0.21 17.96
CA PHE A 202 5.78 -1.24 18.15
C PHE A 202 5.02 -1.07 19.46
N SER A 203 5.71 -0.66 20.54
CA SER A 203 5.10 -0.40 21.85
C SER A 203 4.01 0.67 21.85
N ASP A 204 4.02 1.56 20.86
CA ASP A 204 3.05 2.64 20.73
C ASP A 204 1.86 2.31 19.80
N VAL A 205 1.89 1.15 19.13
CA VAL A 205 0.81 0.72 18.24
C VAL A 205 -0.57 0.63 18.93
N PRO A 206 -0.68 0.26 20.22
CA PRO A 206 -1.96 0.32 20.92
C PRO A 206 -2.65 1.68 20.85
N LEU A 207 -1.90 2.79 20.84
CA LEU A 207 -2.46 4.15 20.68
C LEU A 207 -3.26 4.31 19.39
N LEU A 208 -2.81 3.64 18.31
CA LEU A 208 -3.50 3.63 17.02
C LEU A 208 -4.74 2.72 17.08
N MET A 209 -4.59 1.51 17.63
CA MET A 209 -5.67 0.53 17.70
C MET A 209 -6.85 1.02 18.53
N ASP A 210 -6.59 1.72 19.63
CA ASP A 210 -7.60 2.26 20.53
C ASP A 210 -8.45 3.36 19.88
N ARG A 211 -7.88 4.11 18.92
CA ARG A 211 -8.59 5.18 18.19
C ARG A 211 -9.54 4.67 17.09
N LEU A 212 -9.39 3.43 16.65
CA LEU A 212 -10.23 2.79 15.62
C LEU A 212 -11.54 2.25 16.25
N THR A 213 -12.40 3.13 16.73
CA THR A 213 -13.61 2.76 17.50
C THR A 213 -14.82 2.43 16.64
N ALA A 214 -14.91 3.00 15.41
CA ALA A 214 -16.05 2.80 14.50
C ALA A 214 -15.76 1.83 13.35
N THR A 215 -14.58 1.25 13.33
CA THR A 215 -14.11 0.33 12.29
C THR A 215 -14.80 -1.02 12.39
N PRO A 216 -15.48 -1.52 11.33
CA PRO A 216 -16.26 -2.76 11.39
C PRO A 216 -15.39 -4.01 11.56
N ARG A 217 -14.16 -3.99 11.06
CA ARG A 217 -13.15 -5.04 11.20
C ARG A 217 -11.78 -4.42 11.36
N LYS A 218 -11.11 -4.68 12.47
CA LYS A 218 -9.74 -4.24 12.70
C LYS A 218 -8.88 -5.38 13.27
N GLU A 219 -7.61 -5.39 12.86
CA GLU A 219 -6.63 -6.36 13.35
C GLU A 219 -5.26 -5.72 13.49
N LEU A 220 -4.51 -6.12 14.52
CA LEU A 220 -3.07 -5.91 14.63
C LEU A 220 -2.35 -7.20 14.26
N MET A 221 -1.72 -7.20 13.09
CA MET A 221 -0.88 -8.28 12.60
C MET A 221 0.57 -8.00 12.95
N ALA A 222 1.08 -8.67 13.96
CA ALA A 222 2.45 -8.49 14.43
C ALA A 222 3.37 -9.52 13.79
N PHE A 223 4.56 -9.07 13.37
CA PHE A 223 5.58 -9.86 12.71
C PHE A 223 6.87 -9.93 13.52
N ASP A 224 7.58 -11.03 13.36
CA ASP A 224 8.89 -11.31 13.93
C ASP A 224 9.82 -11.84 12.81
N GLY A 225 11.11 -11.93 13.10
CA GLY A 225 12.08 -12.48 12.15
C GLY A 225 12.68 -11.43 11.20
N GLY A 226 13.28 -11.89 10.11
CA GLY A 226 13.97 -11.01 9.18
C GLY A 226 15.32 -10.49 9.71
N ILE A 227 15.81 -9.42 9.09
CA ILE A 227 17.15 -8.86 9.35
C ILE A 227 17.06 -7.35 9.43
N SER A 228 17.65 -6.75 10.47
CA SER A 228 17.74 -5.29 10.61
C SER A 228 19.16 -4.81 10.33
N VAL A 229 19.31 -3.91 9.36
CA VAL A 229 20.59 -3.33 8.97
C VAL A 229 20.47 -1.81 8.90
N GLY A 230 21.42 -1.13 9.52
CA GLY A 230 21.54 0.33 9.45
C GLY A 230 20.56 1.07 10.36
N ASN A 231 20.09 2.24 9.92
CA ASN A 231 19.19 3.07 10.70
C ASN A 231 17.83 2.38 10.92
N PRO A 232 17.30 2.32 12.16
CA PRO A 232 16.04 1.67 12.47
C PRO A 232 14.83 2.17 11.68
N CYS A 233 14.84 3.39 11.16
CA CYS A 233 13.74 3.94 10.35
C CYS A 233 13.90 3.70 8.84
N GLU A 234 14.95 2.97 8.43
CA GLU A 234 15.22 2.73 7.02
C GLU A 234 14.64 1.39 6.52
N ALA A 235 14.54 1.29 5.21
CA ALA A 235 13.89 0.15 4.54
C ALA A 235 14.57 -1.21 4.76
N ARG A 236 15.85 -1.23 5.14
CA ARG A 236 16.63 -2.44 5.42
C ARG A 236 16.61 -2.86 6.90
N ALA A 237 15.90 -2.12 7.74
CA ALA A 237 15.65 -2.48 9.13
C ALA A 237 14.37 -3.30 9.28
N TYR A 238 14.05 -3.73 10.50
CA TYR A 238 12.75 -4.33 10.85
C TYR A 238 11.57 -3.42 10.48
N HIS A 239 11.77 -2.11 10.50
CA HIS A 239 10.81 -1.11 10.01
C HIS A 239 10.35 -1.37 8.57
N GLY A 240 11.22 -1.90 7.72
CA GLY A 240 10.91 -2.26 6.34
C GLY A 240 10.59 -3.73 6.14
N PHE A 241 10.40 -4.53 7.19
CA PHE A 241 10.17 -5.98 7.11
C PHE A 241 11.25 -6.71 6.28
N ASN A 242 12.50 -6.26 6.39
CA ASN A 242 13.59 -6.75 5.57
C ASN A 242 13.86 -8.24 5.81
N GLY A 243 13.75 -9.05 4.75
CA GLY A 243 13.96 -10.50 4.76
C GLY A 243 12.69 -11.33 5.03
N ILE A 244 11.54 -10.69 5.33
CA ILE A 244 10.25 -11.37 5.52
C ILE A 244 9.15 -10.76 4.62
N GLU A 245 9.53 -10.03 3.58
CA GLU A 245 8.58 -9.30 2.71
C GLU A 245 7.48 -10.21 2.16
N ARG A 246 7.85 -11.41 1.71
CA ARG A 246 6.89 -12.38 1.13
C ARG A 246 5.83 -12.78 2.16
N GLU A 247 6.24 -13.20 3.35
CA GLU A 247 5.33 -13.58 4.42
C GLU A 247 4.37 -12.44 4.77
N VAL A 248 4.91 -11.23 4.93
CA VAL A 248 4.11 -10.04 5.28
C VAL A 248 3.06 -9.75 4.20
N ILE A 249 3.46 -9.78 2.91
CA ILE A 249 2.54 -9.49 1.81
C ILE A 249 1.49 -10.59 1.64
N GLU A 250 1.86 -11.87 1.75
CA GLU A 250 0.92 -13.00 1.69
C GLU A 250 -0.17 -12.88 2.76
N ARG A 251 0.20 -12.55 4.00
CA ARG A 251 -0.75 -12.37 5.10
C ARG A 251 -1.63 -11.13 4.92
N ILE A 252 -1.07 -10.01 4.47
CA ILE A 252 -1.83 -8.79 4.15
C ILE A 252 -2.82 -9.06 3.02
N ALA A 253 -2.39 -9.69 1.93
CA ALA A 253 -3.24 -10.00 0.79
C ALA A 253 -4.36 -10.99 1.16
N GLY A 254 -4.05 -12.00 1.97
CA GLY A 254 -5.04 -12.91 2.54
C GLY A 254 -6.11 -12.16 3.32
N TRP A 255 -5.71 -11.23 4.20
CA TRP A 255 -6.65 -10.44 5.00
C TRP A 255 -7.52 -9.49 4.13
N ILE A 256 -6.94 -8.84 3.12
CA ILE A 256 -7.68 -7.98 2.17
C ILE A 256 -8.76 -8.77 1.43
N THR A 257 -8.47 -10.00 1.03
CA THR A 257 -9.35 -10.82 0.18
C THR A 257 -10.30 -11.73 0.94
N THR A 258 -10.22 -11.75 2.27
CA THR A 258 -11.19 -12.43 3.14
C THR A 258 -12.26 -11.43 3.58
N PRO A 259 -13.55 -11.77 3.41
CA PRO A 259 -14.69 -10.93 3.83
C PRO A 259 -14.72 -10.59 5.31
#